data_f905ca2c5c7a216f7dd1946704553e33
#
_entry.id   f905ca2c5c7a216f7dd1946704553e33
#
_cell.length_a   1.000
_cell.length_b   1.000
_cell.length_c   1.000
_cell.angle_alpha   90.00
_cell.angle_beta   90.00
_cell.angle_gamma   90.00
#
_symmetry.space_group_name_H-M   'P 1'
#
loop_
_entity.id
_entity.type
_entity.pdbx_description
1 polymer ?
#
loop_
_entity_poly.entity_id
_entity_poly.type
_entity_poly.pdbx_seq_one_letter_code
_entity_poly.pdbx_strand_id
1 'polypeptide(L)'
;FCLSRGLGDVYKRQELASHIAQSVIQQDFDLTIVNKMDVDHGLTVPLSLMCGEQDARTGAWPCPVIPFAVNVVQYPVPSGQRCFNLGRAIRRAVESFDEDLNVQIWGTGGMSHQLQGARAGLINKEWDNRFLDLLIENPAGLAKMPHIDYVREAGSEGIELVMWLIARGAMADVDGPAPLPKVNHCFYHVPASNTAVGHLILENAA
;
A
#
# COMPACT_ATOMS: atom_id res chain seq x y z
N PHE A 1 -4.11 -3.34 -11.96
CA PHE A 1 -3.33 -2.20 -12.47
C PHE A 1 -4.23 -1.32 -13.32
N CYS A 2 -4.51 -0.12 -12.91
CA CYS A 2 -5.38 0.81 -13.65
C CYS A 2 -4.55 1.92 -14.26
N LEU A 3 -4.61 2.07 -15.58
CA LEU A 3 -4.06 3.22 -16.30
C LEU A 3 -5.19 4.22 -16.53
N SER A 4 -5.19 5.36 -15.83
CA SER A 4 -6.16 6.41 -16.11
C SER A 4 -5.69 7.30 -17.26
N ARG A 5 -6.54 7.53 -18.25
CA ARG A 5 -6.27 8.41 -19.39
C ARG A 5 -6.74 9.83 -19.09
N GLY A 6 -5.82 10.75 -18.85
CA GLY A 6 -6.06 12.19 -18.84
C GLY A 6 -4.95 12.92 -19.59
N LEU A 7 -5.25 14.01 -20.28
CA LEU A 7 -4.40 14.66 -21.30
C LEU A 7 -3.15 15.37 -20.72
N GLY A 8 -2.03 15.27 -21.40
CA GLY A 8 -0.81 16.07 -21.22
C GLY A 8 0.30 15.43 -20.37
N ASP A 9 0.20 15.42 -19.05
CA ASP A 9 1.16 14.80 -18.13
C ASP A 9 1.00 13.28 -17.99
N VAL A 10 -0.04 12.73 -18.55
CA VAL A 10 -0.43 11.33 -18.48
C VAL A 10 0.51 10.40 -19.24
N TYR A 11 1.16 10.90 -20.29
CA TYR A 11 2.08 10.06 -21.10
C TYR A 11 3.27 9.55 -20.28
N LYS A 12 3.91 10.38 -19.48
CA LYS A 12 5.05 9.99 -18.62
C LYS A 12 4.67 8.96 -17.57
N ARG A 13 3.46 9.02 -17.06
CA ARG A 13 2.94 8.06 -16.04
C ARG A 13 2.52 6.74 -16.66
N GLN A 14 1.96 6.75 -17.87
CA GLN A 14 1.68 5.53 -18.63
C GLN A 14 2.96 4.79 -18.96
N GLU A 15 4.04 5.49 -19.27
CA GLU A 15 5.36 4.91 -19.51
C GLU A 15 5.89 4.27 -18.23
N LEU A 16 5.91 4.98 -17.10
CA LEU A 16 6.31 4.41 -15.82
C LEU A 16 5.40 3.24 -15.40
N ALA A 17 4.08 3.38 -15.55
CA ALA A 17 3.14 2.31 -15.21
C ALA A 17 3.35 1.06 -16.08
N SER A 18 3.60 1.25 -17.38
CA SER A 18 3.91 0.16 -18.31
C SER A 18 5.26 -0.49 -17.98
N HIS A 19 6.26 0.32 -17.65
CA HIS A 19 7.58 -0.17 -17.24
C HIS A 19 7.48 -0.98 -15.94
N ILE A 20 6.77 -0.48 -14.92
CA ILE A 20 6.52 -1.22 -13.67
C ILE A 20 5.80 -2.54 -13.97
N ALA A 21 4.73 -2.52 -14.77
CA ALA A 21 3.98 -3.72 -15.10
C ALA A 21 4.84 -4.78 -15.79
N GLN A 22 5.61 -4.40 -16.80
CA GLN A 22 6.51 -5.31 -17.51
C GLN A 22 7.60 -5.86 -16.59
N SER A 23 8.24 -5.01 -15.82
CA SER A 23 9.30 -5.40 -14.88
C SER A 23 8.78 -6.35 -13.79
N VAL A 24 7.60 -6.09 -13.25
CA VAL A 24 6.99 -6.92 -12.20
C VAL A 24 6.56 -8.28 -12.75
N ILE A 25 6.03 -8.34 -13.99
CA ILE A 25 5.72 -9.61 -14.68
C ILE A 25 7.00 -10.43 -14.91
N GLN A 26 8.09 -9.79 -15.32
CA GLN A 26 9.40 -10.48 -15.49
C GLN A 26 9.99 -10.98 -14.16
N GLN A 27 9.48 -10.53 -13.04
CA GLN A 27 9.85 -10.96 -11.68
C GLN A 27 8.83 -11.95 -11.08
N ASP A 28 8.15 -12.73 -11.91
CA ASP A 28 7.22 -13.81 -11.54
C ASP A 28 5.93 -13.35 -10.83
N PHE A 29 5.47 -12.14 -11.13
CA PHE A 29 4.16 -11.68 -10.68
C PHE A 29 3.15 -11.64 -11.81
N ASP A 30 1.98 -12.23 -11.60
CA ASP A 30 0.87 -12.10 -12.53
C ASP A 30 0.12 -10.79 -12.27
N LEU A 31 -0.08 -10.01 -13.32
CA LEU A 31 -0.83 -8.77 -13.29
C LEU A 31 -1.96 -8.76 -14.30
N THR A 32 -3.08 -8.18 -13.92
CA THR A 32 -4.15 -7.80 -14.84
C THR A 32 -4.05 -6.32 -15.13
N ILE A 33 -3.89 -5.95 -16.39
CA ILE A 33 -3.90 -4.55 -16.82
C ILE A 33 -5.35 -4.15 -17.10
N VAL A 34 -5.83 -3.12 -16.38
CA VAL A 34 -7.19 -2.63 -16.51
C VAL A 34 -7.15 -1.23 -17.11
N ASN A 35 -7.74 -1.06 -18.30
CA ASN A 35 -7.73 0.23 -19.01
C ASN A 35 -8.67 1.27 -18.40
N LYS A 36 -9.72 0.82 -17.74
CA LYS A 36 -10.68 1.68 -17.04
C LYS A 36 -11.29 0.90 -15.88
N MET A 37 -11.23 1.48 -14.71
CA MET A 37 -11.81 0.94 -13.48
C MET A 37 -12.30 2.09 -12.62
N ASP A 38 -13.47 1.94 -12.02
CA ASP A 38 -13.90 2.82 -10.96
C ASP A 38 -13.04 2.54 -9.72
N VAL A 39 -12.48 3.59 -9.16
CA VAL A 39 -11.65 3.50 -7.95
C VAL A 39 -12.50 3.76 -6.72
N ASP A 40 -12.26 3.01 -5.68
CA ASP A 40 -13.00 3.09 -4.43
C ASP A 40 -12.35 4.04 -3.41
N HIS A 41 -12.92 4.07 -2.22
CA HIS A 41 -12.47 4.89 -1.10
C HIS A 41 -11.04 4.53 -0.62
N GLY A 42 -10.56 3.32 -0.84
CA GLY A 42 -9.19 2.92 -0.48
C GLY A 42 -8.12 3.73 -1.22
N LEU A 43 -8.44 4.28 -2.40
CA LEU A 43 -7.59 5.22 -3.13
C LEU A 43 -8.04 6.66 -2.92
N THR A 44 -9.34 6.96 -3.07
CA THR A 44 -9.82 8.33 -3.17
C THR A 44 -9.73 9.09 -1.85
N VAL A 45 -9.97 8.42 -0.71
CA VAL A 45 -9.90 9.07 0.62
C VAL A 45 -8.47 9.48 0.97
N PRO A 46 -7.46 8.60 0.92
CA PRO A 46 -6.07 9.02 1.17
C PRO A 46 -5.61 10.15 0.24
N LEU A 47 -5.93 10.08 -1.04
CA LEU A 47 -5.56 11.13 -1.99
C LEU A 47 -6.19 12.47 -1.66
N SER A 48 -7.49 12.49 -1.36
CA SER A 48 -8.20 13.73 -1.00
C SER A 48 -7.63 14.38 0.25
N LEU A 49 -7.29 13.57 1.26
CA LEU A 49 -6.76 14.08 2.53
C LEU A 49 -5.31 14.58 2.40
N MET A 50 -4.48 13.91 1.61
CA MET A 50 -3.04 14.22 1.56
C MET A 50 -2.66 15.13 0.40
N CYS A 51 -3.35 15.04 -0.74
CA CYS A 51 -3.01 15.77 -1.95
C CYS A 51 -4.04 16.85 -2.32
N GLY A 52 -5.23 16.82 -1.71
CA GLY A 52 -6.35 17.71 -2.03
C GLY A 52 -7.39 17.04 -2.95
N GLU A 53 -8.50 17.74 -3.18
CA GLU A 53 -9.63 17.20 -3.90
C GLU A 53 -9.36 17.03 -5.41
N GLN A 54 -10.04 16.08 -6.00
CA GLN A 54 -10.06 15.87 -7.44
C GLN A 54 -10.72 17.06 -8.14
N ASP A 55 -10.16 17.53 -9.26
CA ASP A 55 -10.76 18.57 -10.08
C ASP A 55 -12.11 18.09 -10.63
N ALA A 56 -13.20 18.75 -10.24
CA ALA A 56 -14.57 18.35 -10.59
C ALA A 56 -14.85 18.39 -12.10
N ARG A 57 -14.08 19.17 -12.87
CA ARG A 57 -14.25 19.36 -14.31
C ARG A 57 -13.50 18.30 -15.12
N THR A 58 -12.27 17.98 -14.72
CA THR A 58 -11.36 17.13 -15.48
C THR A 58 -11.23 15.73 -14.89
N GLY A 59 -11.62 15.55 -13.64
CA GLY A 59 -11.39 14.32 -12.90
C GLY A 59 -9.92 14.09 -12.54
N ALA A 60 -9.07 15.11 -12.71
CA ALA A 60 -7.64 14.99 -12.41
C ALA A 60 -7.36 15.13 -10.91
N TRP A 61 -6.43 14.35 -10.40
CA TRP A 61 -5.87 14.52 -9.07
C TRP A 61 -4.74 15.56 -9.08
N PRO A 62 -4.49 16.26 -7.95
CA PRO A 62 -3.38 17.23 -7.86
C PRO A 62 -2.00 16.62 -8.08
N CYS A 63 -1.87 15.32 -7.96
CA CYS A 63 -0.64 14.56 -8.18
C CYS A 63 -0.87 13.40 -9.13
N PRO A 64 0.18 12.94 -9.80
CA PRO A 64 0.18 11.73 -10.62
C PRO A 64 -0.05 10.47 -9.77
N VAL A 65 -0.97 9.60 -10.21
CA VAL A 65 -1.31 8.39 -9.48
C VAL A 65 -1.30 7.17 -10.39
N ILE A 66 -0.67 6.09 -9.93
CA ILE A 66 -0.75 4.76 -10.53
C ILE A 66 -1.49 3.86 -9.54
N PRO A 67 -2.80 3.63 -9.70
CA PRO A 67 -3.54 2.74 -8.82
C PRO A 67 -3.07 1.29 -8.98
N PHE A 68 -2.89 0.61 -7.85
CA PHE A 68 -2.51 -0.79 -7.80
C PHE A 68 -3.49 -1.53 -6.89
N ALA A 69 -4.48 -2.19 -7.47
CA ALA A 69 -5.48 -2.94 -6.73
C ALA A 69 -4.97 -4.34 -6.37
N VAL A 70 -5.05 -4.70 -5.09
CA VAL A 70 -4.65 -6.01 -4.57
C VAL A 70 -5.83 -6.63 -3.84
N ASN A 71 -6.22 -7.84 -4.24
CA ASN A 71 -7.26 -8.57 -3.54
C ASN A 71 -6.71 -9.14 -2.22
N VAL A 72 -7.18 -8.63 -1.10
CA VAL A 72 -6.80 -9.11 0.24
C VAL A 72 -7.99 -9.66 1.06
N VAL A 73 -9.20 -9.58 0.53
CA VAL A 73 -10.43 -9.96 1.24
C VAL A 73 -11.02 -11.26 0.69
N GLN A 74 -11.08 -11.43 -0.62
CA GLN A 74 -11.67 -12.60 -1.24
C GLN A 74 -10.63 -13.71 -1.47
N TYR A 75 -10.92 -14.90 -0.96
CA TYR A 75 -10.04 -16.06 -1.15
C TYR A 75 -9.98 -16.49 -2.64
N PRO A 76 -8.79 -16.85 -3.17
CA PRO A 76 -7.50 -16.90 -2.50
C PRO A 76 -6.82 -15.52 -2.41
N VAL A 77 -6.23 -15.23 -1.25
CA VAL A 77 -5.53 -13.96 -1.00
C VAL A 77 -4.01 -14.14 -1.06
N PRO A 78 -3.25 -13.11 -1.49
CA PRO A 78 -1.79 -13.18 -1.51
C PRO A 78 -1.23 -13.21 -0.08
N SER A 79 -0.19 -14.00 0.15
CA SER A 79 0.52 -14.01 1.44
C SER A 79 1.21 -12.67 1.72
N GLY A 80 1.47 -12.37 3.00
CA GLY A 80 2.26 -11.21 3.39
C GLY A 80 3.63 -11.20 2.71
N GLN A 81 4.28 -12.37 2.58
CA GLN A 81 5.56 -12.49 1.88
C GLN A 81 5.45 -12.13 0.39
N ARG A 82 4.35 -12.53 -0.28
CA ARG A 82 4.11 -12.15 -1.67
C ARG A 82 3.91 -10.65 -1.81
N CYS A 83 3.14 -10.04 -0.91
CA CYS A 83 2.95 -8.58 -0.88
C CYS A 83 4.26 -7.84 -0.65
N PHE A 84 5.07 -8.29 0.30
CA PHE A 84 6.37 -7.71 0.59
C PHE A 84 7.33 -7.82 -0.61
N ASN A 85 7.39 -8.99 -1.26
CA ASN A 85 8.19 -9.20 -2.46
C ASN A 85 7.70 -8.36 -3.65
N LEU A 86 6.39 -8.13 -3.76
CA LEU A 86 5.83 -7.24 -4.78
C LEU A 86 6.35 -5.81 -4.60
N GLY A 87 6.39 -5.31 -3.37
CA GLY A 87 7.00 -4.01 -3.06
C GLY A 87 8.45 -3.91 -3.53
N ARG A 88 9.26 -4.94 -3.26
CA ARG A 88 10.65 -5.02 -3.73
C ARG A 88 10.75 -5.01 -5.25
N ALA A 89 9.85 -5.72 -5.93
CA ALA A 89 9.80 -5.74 -7.39
C ALA A 89 9.41 -4.38 -7.98
N ILE A 90 8.43 -3.70 -7.37
CA ILE A 90 8.05 -2.34 -7.76
C ILE A 90 9.21 -1.36 -7.58
N ARG A 91 9.93 -1.43 -6.46
CA ARG A 91 11.10 -0.58 -6.23
C ARG A 91 12.14 -0.76 -7.33
N ARG A 92 12.55 -2.00 -7.62
CA ARG A 92 13.52 -2.29 -8.68
C ARG A 92 13.06 -1.77 -10.05
N ALA A 93 11.76 -1.85 -10.33
CA ALA A 93 11.19 -1.29 -11.55
C ALA A 93 11.33 0.25 -11.59
N VAL A 94 11.02 0.93 -10.49
CA VAL A 94 11.17 2.39 -10.39
C VAL A 94 12.63 2.81 -10.53
N GLU A 95 13.56 2.12 -9.85
CA GLU A 95 15.00 2.40 -9.90
C GLU A 95 15.61 2.16 -11.30
N SER A 96 15.02 1.28 -12.11
CA SER A 96 15.46 0.99 -13.47
C SER A 96 14.79 1.85 -14.54
N PHE A 97 13.93 2.77 -14.16
CA PHE A 97 13.30 3.71 -15.09
C PHE A 97 14.25 4.85 -15.44
N ASP A 98 14.26 5.27 -16.71
CA ASP A 98 15.28 6.22 -17.24
C ASP A 98 15.11 7.68 -16.75
N GLU A 99 14.05 7.98 -16.00
CA GLU A 99 13.81 9.33 -15.46
C GLU A 99 14.07 9.39 -13.95
N ASP A 100 14.68 10.45 -13.47
CA ASP A 100 14.80 10.76 -12.04
C ASP A 100 13.48 11.31 -11.51
N LEU A 101 12.71 10.45 -10.86
CA LEU A 101 11.37 10.76 -10.35
C LEU A 101 11.31 10.60 -8.83
N ASN A 102 10.62 11.53 -8.18
CA ASN A 102 10.24 11.35 -6.79
C ASN A 102 8.98 10.47 -6.71
N VAL A 103 9.16 9.20 -6.40
CA VAL A 103 8.08 8.21 -6.33
C VAL A 103 7.77 7.88 -4.87
N GLN A 104 6.49 8.00 -4.50
CA GLN A 104 5.98 7.56 -3.22
C GLN A 104 5.10 6.32 -3.42
N ILE A 105 5.21 5.35 -2.53
CA ILE A 105 4.39 4.14 -2.55
C ILE A 105 3.54 4.10 -1.29
N TRP A 106 2.23 4.06 -1.47
CA TRP A 106 1.25 4.09 -0.39
C TRP A 106 0.59 2.72 -0.23
N GLY A 107 0.71 2.13 0.95
CA GLY A 107 -0.12 1.01 1.38
C GLY A 107 -1.34 1.57 2.09
N THR A 108 -2.53 1.25 1.59
CA THR A 108 -3.79 1.72 2.16
C THR A 108 -4.55 0.58 2.81
N GLY A 109 -5.53 0.91 3.62
CA GLY A 109 -6.34 -0.04 4.38
C GLY A 109 -6.39 0.32 5.87
N GLY A 110 -7.49 -0.03 6.53
CA GLY A 110 -7.66 0.18 7.97
C GLY A 110 -6.75 -0.72 8.82
N MET A 111 -6.52 -0.32 10.05
CA MET A 111 -5.87 -1.17 11.05
C MET A 111 -6.90 -2.15 11.66
N SER A 112 -6.84 -2.44 12.96
CA SER A 112 -7.82 -3.39 13.51
C SER A 112 -9.24 -2.88 13.37
N HIS A 113 -10.09 -3.69 12.76
CA HIS A 113 -11.53 -3.50 12.70
C HIS A 113 -12.24 -4.79 12.25
N GLN A 114 -13.49 -4.92 12.66
CA GLN A 114 -14.39 -5.96 12.19
C GLN A 114 -15.81 -5.42 12.13
N LEU A 115 -16.41 -5.45 10.94
CA LEU A 115 -17.71 -4.83 10.70
C LEU A 115 -18.87 -5.75 11.04
N GLN A 116 -18.68 -7.07 10.95
CA GLN A 116 -19.75 -8.05 11.09
C GLN A 116 -19.33 -9.25 11.95
N GLY A 117 -20.34 -10.06 12.33
CA GLY A 117 -20.13 -11.30 13.09
C GLY A 117 -19.96 -11.09 14.59
N ALA A 118 -19.53 -12.14 15.28
CA ALA A 118 -19.45 -12.18 16.75
C ALA A 118 -18.44 -11.19 17.35
N ARG A 119 -17.50 -10.71 16.57
CA ARG A 119 -16.47 -9.74 16.98
C ARG A 119 -16.67 -8.35 16.33
N ALA A 120 -17.89 -8.06 15.85
CA ALA A 120 -18.18 -6.74 15.28
C ALA A 120 -17.80 -5.63 16.28
N GLY A 121 -17.10 -4.61 15.79
CA GLY A 121 -16.56 -3.54 16.63
C GLY A 121 -15.19 -3.83 17.26
N LEU A 122 -14.52 -4.91 16.86
CA LEU A 122 -13.17 -5.22 17.32
C LEU A 122 -12.22 -4.04 17.05
N ILE A 123 -11.55 -3.61 18.11
CA ILE A 123 -10.38 -2.73 18.07
C ILE A 123 -9.31 -3.37 18.94
N ASN A 124 -8.11 -3.54 18.41
CA ASN A 124 -6.96 -4.08 19.13
C ASN A 124 -5.79 -3.09 19.10
N LYS A 125 -5.89 -2.09 19.95
CA LYS A 125 -4.89 -1.01 20.04
C LYS A 125 -3.47 -1.53 20.30
N GLU A 126 -3.33 -2.56 21.12
CA GLU A 126 -2.02 -3.14 21.43
C GLU A 126 -1.37 -3.74 20.17
N TRP A 127 -2.13 -4.54 19.45
CA TRP A 127 -1.70 -5.11 18.19
C TRP A 127 -1.37 -4.03 17.15
N ASP A 128 -2.24 -3.05 17.00
CA ASP A 128 -2.08 -1.99 16.00
C ASP A 128 -0.76 -1.22 16.20
N ASN A 129 -0.46 -0.81 17.43
CA ASN A 129 0.80 -0.13 17.74
C ASN A 129 2.00 -1.07 17.52
N ARG A 130 1.89 -2.33 17.97
CA ARG A 130 2.92 -3.33 17.73
C ARG A 130 3.15 -3.57 16.24
N PHE A 131 2.10 -3.57 15.42
CA PHE A 131 2.23 -3.69 13.97
C PHE A 131 3.02 -2.53 13.37
N LEU A 132 2.74 -1.29 13.79
CA LEU A 132 3.50 -0.11 13.35
C LEU A 132 4.99 -0.22 13.72
N ASP A 133 5.30 -0.64 14.94
CA ASP A 133 6.68 -0.86 15.38
C ASP A 133 7.37 -1.96 14.56
N LEU A 134 6.71 -3.11 14.39
CA LEU A 134 7.24 -4.22 13.60
C LEU A 134 7.40 -3.87 12.12
N LEU A 135 6.55 -3.02 11.57
CA LEU A 135 6.67 -2.57 10.20
C LEU A 135 7.99 -1.80 9.99
N ILE A 136 8.46 -1.09 11.00
CA ILE A 136 9.76 -0.40 10.99
C ILE A 136 10.90 -1.39 11.26
N GLU A 137 10.83 -2.12 12.36
CA GLU A 137 11.94 -2.86 12.94
C GLU A 137 12.12 -4.27 12.36
N ASN A 138 11.02 -4.96 12.02
CA ASN A 138 11.03 -6.35 11.56
C ASN A 138 9.95 -6.64 10.51
N PRO A 139 9.96 -5.96 9.36
CA PRO A 139 8.96 -6.16 8.32
C PRO A 139 8.99 -7.58 7.73
N ALA A 140 10.15 -8.23 7.71
CA ALA A 140 10.27 -9.63 7.27
C ALA A 140 9.55 -10.62 8.20
N GLY A 141 9.47 -10.32 9.49
CA GLY A 141 8.67 -11.08 10.45
C GLY A 141 7.17 -10.95 10.17
N LEU A 142 6.70 -9.72 9.94
CA LEU A 142 5.31 -9.47 9.52
C LEU A 142 4.97 -10.16 8.20
N ALA A 143 5.87 -10.12 7.22
CA ALA A 143 5.67 -10.76 5.93
C ALA A 143 5.47 -12.29 6.04
N LYS A 144 6.08 -12.92 7.02
CA LYS A 144 5.96 -14.36 7.28
C LYS A 144 4.76 -14.73 8.14
N MET A 145 4.09 -13.77 8.75
CA MET A 145 2.95 -14.01 9.62
C MET A 145 1.78 -14.63 8.82
N PRO A 146 1.19 -15.73 9.30
CA PRO A 146 0.01 -16.33 8.66
C PRO A 146 -1.19 -15.39 8.66
N HIS A 147 -2.03 -15.45 7.62
CA HIS A 147 -3.26 -14.65 7.53
C HIS A 147 -4.18 -14.83 8.73
N ILE A 148 -4.28 -16.06 9.26
CA ILE A 148 -5.14 -16.34 10.43
C ILE A 148 -4.71 -15.52 11.66
N ASP A 149 -3.43 -15.22 11.78
CA ASP A 149 -2.92 -14.40 12.88
C ASP A 149 -3.29 -12.93 12.68
N TYR A 150 -3.19 -12.40 11.44
CA TYR A 150 -3.73 -11.08 11.11
C TYR A 150 -5.22 -10.97 11.42
N VAL A 151 -6.02 -11.93 10.95
CA VAL A 151 -7.47 -11.95 11.18
C VAL A 151 -7.81 -12.08 12.67
N ARG A 152 -7.03 -12.85 13.43
CA ARG A 152 -7.24 -13.01 14.88
C ARG A 152 -6.97 -11.70 15.61
N GLU A 153 -5.89 -11.02 15.27
CA GLU A 153 -5.43 -9.81 15.98
C GLU A 153 -6.15 -8.55 15.48
N ALA A 154 -6.27 -8.39 14.16
CA ALA A 154 -6.79 -7.17 13.55
C ALA A 154 -8.25 -7.24 13.10
N GLY A 155 -8.86 -8.43 13.08
CA GLY A 155 -10.23 -8.61 12.56
C GLY A 155 -10.28 -9.03 11.09
N SER A 156 -11.46 -9.40 10.63
CA SER A 156 -11.67 -9.89 9.26
C SER A 156 -11.34 -8.84 8.21
N GLU A 157 -11.66 -7.60 8.43
CA GLU A 157 -11.36 -6.49 7.55
C GLU A 157 -9.93 -5.95 7.79
N GLY A 158 -9.40 -6.07 9.01
CA GLY A 158 -8.03 -5.70 9.36
C GLY A 158 -6.94 -6.49 8.62
N ILE A 159 -7.30 -7.54 7.86
CA ILE A 159 -6.39 -8.22 6.92
C ILE A 159 -5.81 -7.26 5.87
N GLU A 160 -6.42 -6.11 5.66
CA GLU A 160 -5.92 -5.05 4.78
C GLU A 160 -4.50 -4.60 5.14
N LEU A 161 -4.06 -4.78 6.38
CA LEU A 161 -2.67 -4.49 6.80
C LEU A 161 -1.61 -5.23 5.98
N VAL A 162 -1.97 -6.34 5.35
CA VAL A 162 -1.06 -7.07 4.44
C VAL A 162 -0.64 -6.20 3.24
N MET A 163 -1.49 -5.27 2.80
CA MET A 163 -1.14 -4.33 1.71
C MET A 163 -0.06 -3.32 2.12
N TRP A 164 0.06 -2.98 3.40
CA TRP A 164 1.11 -2.09 3.90
C TRP A 164 2.49 -2.68 3.70
N LEU A 165 2.58 -4.02 3.65
CA LEU A 165 3.84 -4.72 3.36
C LEU A 165 4.34 -4.44 1.94
N ILE A 166 3.48 -4.07 0.99
CA ILE A 166 3.90 -3.68 -0.35
C ILE A 166 4.70 -2.37 -0.27
N ALA A 167 4.15 -1.35 0.37
CA ALA A 167 4.86 -0.08 0.56
C ALA A 167 6.16 -0.28 1.35
N ARG A 168 6.13 -1.08 2.42
CA ARG A 168 7.33 -1.36 3.22
C ARG A 168 8.39 -2.17 2.45
N GLY A 169 7.97 -3.11 1.63
CA GLY A 169 8.87 -3.89 0.78
C GLY A 169 9.58 -3.05 -0.29
N ALA A 170 9.04 -1.88 -0.60
CA ALA A 170 9.65 -0.95 -1.55
C ALA A 170 10.74 -0.05 -0.92
N MET A 171 11.00 -0.13 0.38
CA MET A 171 12.06 0.63 1.03
C MET A 171 13.45 0.03 0.76
N ALA A 172 14.49 0.85 0.78
CA ALA A 172 15.85 0.47 0.40
C ALA A 172 16.51 -0.54 1.37
N ASP A 173 16.18 -0.46 2.65
CA ASP A 173 16.80 -1.28 3.71
C ASP A 173 16.45 -2.78 3.63
N VAL A 174 15.45 -3.16 2.85
CA VAL A 174 15.00 -4.56 2.77
C VAL A 174 15.86 -5.44 1.84
N ASP A 175 16.68 -4.86 0.98
CA ASP A 175 17.48 -5.57 -0.04
C ASP A 175 18.99 -5.50 0.19
N GLY A 176 19.45 -4.90 1.28
CA GLY A 176 20.88 -4.73 1.50
C GLY A 176 21.24 -4.18 2.87
N PRO A 177 22.48 -3.78 3.07
CA PRO A 177 22.99 -3.25 4.34
C PRO A 177 22.60 -1.78 4.58
N ALA A 178 21.52 -1.30 4.00
CA ALA A 178 21.05 0.06 4.22
C ALA A 178 20.53 0.24 5.66
N PRO A 179 20.67 1.42 6.25
CA PRO A 179 20.13 1.71 7.56
C PRO A 179 18.59 1.66 7.55
N LEU A 180 18.00 1.44 8.73
CA LEU A 180 16.55 1.48 8.88
C LEU A 180 15.99 2.81 8.35
N PRO A 181 14.77 2.81 7.80
CA PRO A 181 14.17 4.02 7.28
C PRO A 181 13.95 5.06 8.40
N LYS A 182 14.07 6.32 8.04
CA LYS A 182 13.72 7.43 8.93
C LYS A 182 12.20 7.51 9.07
N VAL A 183 11.73 7.55 10.32
CA VAL A 183 10.33 7.79 10.62
C VAL A 183 10.08 9.29 10.62
N ASN A 184 9.35 9.79 9.64
CA ASN A 184 8.97 11.20 9.55
C ASN A 184 7.65 11.47 10.27
N HIS A 185 6.75 10.49 10.33
CA HIS A 185 5.47 10.59 11.00
C HIS A 185 4.98 9.22 11.43
N CYS A 186 4.41 9.12 12.62
CA CYS A 186 3.70 7.96 13.11
C CYS A 186 2.51 8.44 13.96
N PHE A 187 1.32 7.98 13.60
CA PHE A 187 0.08 8.38 14.29
C PHE A 187 -0.89 7.21 14.34
N TYR A 188 -1.62 7.10 15.43
CA TYR A 188 -2.67 6.12 15.64
C TYR A 188 -3.90 6.76 16.27
N HIS A 189 -5.08 6.43 15.77
CA HIS A 189 -6.36 6.91 16.28
C HIS A 189 -7.48 5.91 16.04
N VAL A 190 -8.46 5.91 16.94
CA VAL A 190 -9.70 5.15 16.79
C VAL A 190 -10.86 6.14 16.68
N PRO A 191 -11.36 6.40 15.46
CA PRO A 191 -12.50 7.30 15.26
C PRO A 191 -13.83 6.64 15.65
N ALA A 192 -14.89 7.44 15.70
CA ALA A 192 -16.24 6.95 16.00
C ALA A 192 -16.78 5.94 14.99
N SER A 193 -16.17 5.83 13.79
CA SER A 193 -16.49 4.81 12.78
C SER A 193 -16.08 3.39 13.19
N ASN A 194 -15.38 3.24 14.30
CA ASN A 194 -14.93 1.95 14.82
C ASN A 194 -14.00 1.16 13.86
N THR A 195 -13.21 1.90 13.10
CA THR A 195 -12.09 1.39 12.31
C THR A 195 -10.83 2.06 12.81
N ALA A 196 -9.89 1.32 13.35
CA ALA A 196 -8.62 1.90 13.78
C ALA A 196 -7.83 2.45 12.58
N VAL A 197 -7.26 3.62 12.74
CA VAL A 197 -6.52 4.34 11.70
C VAL A 197 -5.08 4.53 12.15
N GLY A 198 -4.15 4.17 11.30
CA GLY A 198 -2.73 4.44 11.46
C GLY A 198 -2.19 5.24 10.29
N HIS A 199 -1.27 6.15 10.57
CA HIS A 199 -0.47 6.83 9.55
C HIS A 199 1.00 6.62 9.86
N LEU A 200 1.75 6.13 8.90
CA LEU A 200 3.19 5.95 9.01
C LEU A 200 3.87 6.47 7.74
N ILE A 201 4.74 7.46 7.90
CA ILE A 201 5.55 8.01 6.82
C ILE A 201 7.00 7.64 7.06
N LEU A 202 7.53 6.83 6.16
CA LEU A 202 8.91 6.38 6.14
C LEU A 202 9.66 6.99 4.97
N GLU A 203 10.91 7.33 5.17
CA GLU A 203 11.83 7.84 4.17
C GLU A 203 13.08 6.98 4.16
N ASN A 204 13.62 6.66 2.98
CA ASN A 204 14.89 5.97 2.90
C ASN A 204 15.96 6.81 3.61
N ALA A 205 16.75 6.17 4.45
CA ALA A 205 17.92 6.83 5.01
C ALA A 205 18.94 7.12 3.91
N ALA A 206 19.52 8.32 3.94
CA ALA A 206 20.51 8.76 2.98
C ALA A 206 21.86 8.03 3.18
#